data_e9e488326729c6c47f69c2a378835c50
#
_entry.id   e9e488326729c6c47f69c2a378835c50
#
_cell.length_a   1.000
_cell.length_b   1.000
_cell.length_c   1.000
_cell.angle_alpha   90.00
_cell.angle_beta   90.00
_cell.angle_gamma   90.00
#
_symmetry.space_group_name_H-M   'P 1'
#
loop_
_entity.id
_entity.type
_entity.pdbx_description
1 polymer ?
#
loop_
_entity_poly.entity_id
_entity_poly.type
_entity_poly.pdbx_seq_one_letter_code
_entity_poly.pdbx_strand_id
1 'polypeptide(L)'
;VGYNDLFRDLDHSASVQAAGIRRGYGGPPARTVNARSGLTRLRCASLLKPLYAWMSAAHMPDAEQWRRHAEPAVVYSSNADTLNLWLSVGPRVILDDLRERTGVAWTPPNGDPSRFGSVEVAAEEVATAYAVLAQAAAAGDPVAGTVLGWMGDVVDAQTFGARDALRSPKAAVKCGWYGSPEETCLRTHAVAVLPCGGTRVTVVVAMTALPYVDAHAREVYRDRIGQGLPVEEEHEKVSGALLRDLMATTLEELGHKS
;
A
#
# COMPACT_ATOMS: atom_id res chain seq x y z
N VAL A 1 -0.51 22.15 7.27
CA VAL A 1 -0.41 22.19 5.79
C VAL A 1 -1.61 21.44 5.25
N GLY A 2 -2.34 22.01 4.30
CA GLY A 2 -3.49 21.36 3.68
C GLY A 2 -3.10 20.69 2.34
N TYR A 3 -3.97 19.82 1.80
CA TYR A 3 -3.72 19.16 0.51
C TYR A 3 -3.48 20.15 -0.63
N ASN A 4 -4.19 21.30 -0.64
CA ASN A 4 -3.99 22.31 -1.66
C ASN A 4 -2.57 22.89 -1.67
N ASP A 5 -1.94 22.97 -0.49
CA ASP A 5 -0.54 23.40 -0.40
C ASP A 5 0.42 22.33 -0.93
N LEU A 6 0.16 21.06 -0.63
CA LEU A 6 0.95 19.93 -1.11
C LEU A 6 0.83 19.72 -2.62
N PHE A 7 -0.31 20.10 -3.21
CA PHE A 7 -0.54 19.88 -4.65
C PHE A 7 -0.18 21.08 -5.53
N ARG A 8 0.07 22.26 -4.94
CA ARG A 8 0.25 23.53 -5.67
C ARG A 8 1.40 23.50 -6.67
N ASP A 9 2.52 22.93 -6.26
CA ASP A 9 3.79 22.98 -6.99
C ASP A 9 4.12 21.64 -7.68
N LEU A 10 3.12 20.75 -7.81
CA LEU A 10 3.33 19.48 -8.50
C LEU A 10 3.52 19.69 -9.99
N ASP A 11 4.47 18.95 -10.56
CA ASP A 11 4.63 18.85 -12.01
C ASP A 11 3.31 18.34 -12.65
N HIS A 12 3.02 18.82 -13.86
CA HIS A 12 1.81 18.43 -14.59
C HIS A 12 1.71 16.94 -14.93
N SER A 13 2.85 16.23 -14.96
CA SER A 13 2.92 14.77 -15.15
C SER A 13 2.79 14.00 -13.84
N ALA A 14 2.83 14.67 -12.70
CA ALA A 14 2.70 14.05 -11.39
C ALA A 14 1.26 13.59 -11.14
N SER A 15 1.13 12.49 -10.40
CA SER A 15 -0.15 12.04 -9.87
C SER A 15 -0.01 11.68 -8.42
N VAL A 16 -0.91 12.20 -7.60
CA VAL A 16 -0.88 12.07 -6.15
C VAL A 16 -2.28 11.77 -5.63
N GLN A 17 -2.38 10.83 -4.71
CA GLN A 17 -3.62 10.48 -4.03
C GLN A 17 -3.37 10.30 -2.55
N ALA A 18 -4.31 10.74 -1.73
CA ALA A 18 -4.34 10.47 -0.31
C ALA A 18 -5.75 10.10 0.12
N ALA A 19 -5.89 9.10 0.96
CA ALA A 19 -7.17 8.71 1.52
C ALA A 19 -7.01 8.26 2.98
N GLY A 20 -8.04 8.49 3.76
CA GLY A 20 -8.09 8.03 5.14
C GLY A 20 -9.48 7.60 5.56
N ILE A 21 -9.54 6.58 6.40
CA ILE A 21 -10.77 6.09 7.03
C ILE A 21 -10.55 5.95 8.51
N ARG A 22 -11.47 6.52 9.30
CA ARG A 22 -11.58 6.30 10.73
C ARG A 22 -12.92 5.66 11.02
N ARG A 23 -12.94 4.42 11.45
CA ARG A 23 -14.16 3.60 11.55
C ARG A 23 -14.25 2.91 12.91
N GLY A 24 -15.46 2.89 13.49
CA GLY A 24 -15.77 2.02 14.62
C GLY A 24 -15.96 0.57 14.20
N TYR A 25 -15.69 -0.39 15.08
CA TYR A 25 -15.97 -1.80 14.82
C TYR A 25 -17.48 -2.01 14.65
N GLY A 26 -17.87 -2.65 13.53
CA GLY A 26 -19.26 -2.97 13.23
C GLY A 26 -20.14 -1.80 12.78
N GLY A 27 -19.59 -0.60 12.58
CA GLY A 27 -20.35 0.58 12.17
C GLY A 27 -19.91 1.19 10.83
N PRO A 28 -20.67 2.15 10.31
CA PRO A 28 -20.27 2.95 9.15
C PRO A 28 -19.00 3.74 9.46
N PRO A 29 -18.28 4.24 8.44
CA PRO A 29 -17.12 5.11 8.64
C PRO A 29 -17.49 6.31 9.50
N ALA A 30 -16.76 6.52 10.58
CA ALA A 30 -16.98 7.71 11.41
C ALA A 30 -16.46 8.99 10.71
N ARG A 31 -15.42 8.85 9.90
CA ARG A 31 -14.85 9.91 9.07
C ARG A 31 -14.07 9.32 7.91
N THR A 32 -14.19 9.92 6.76
CA THR A 32 -13.38 9.63 5.57
C THR A 32 -12.78 10.90 5.03
N VAL A 33 -11.58 10.79 4.49
CA VAL A 33 -10.86 11.87 3.80
C VAL A 33 -10.38 11.31 2.47
N ASN A 34 -10.46 12.11 1.42
CA ASN A 34 -9.92 11.78 0.10
C ASN A 34 -9.43 13.04 -0.59
N ALA A 35 -8.21 13.00 -1.12
CA ALA A 35 -7.62 14.07 -1.89
C ALA A 35 -6.84 13.51 -3.07
N ARG A 36 -6.86 14.19 -4.22
CA ARG A 36 -6.23 13.71 -5.44
C ARG A 36 -5.83 14.85 -6.37
N SER A 37 -4.68 14.65 -7.04
CA SER A 37 -4.24 15.40 -8.21
C SER A 37 -3.74 14.43 -9.27
N GLY A 38 -4.07 14.64 -10.54
CA GLY A 38 -3.67 13.78 -11.65
C GLY A 38 -4.55 12.54 -11.84
N LEU A 39 -3.93 11.40 -12.12
CA LEU A 39 -4.61 10.14 -12.45
C LEU A 39 -5.56 9.67 -11.34
N THR A 40 -6.68 9.09 -11.76
CA THR A 40 -7.70 8.55 -10.84
C THR A 40 -7.31 7.19 -10.27
N ARG A 41 -6.44 6.46 -10.94
CA ARG A 41 -5.92 5.15 -10.54
C ARG A 41 -4.42 5.08 -10.79
N LEU A 42 -3.72 4.39 -9.91
CA LEU A 42 -2.29 4.12 -10.01
C LEU A 42 -2.05 2.61 -9.86
N ARG A 43 -1.00 2.09 -10.49
CA ARG A 43 -0.57 0.71 -10.28
C ARG A 43 -0.11 0.52 -8.84
N CYS A 44 -0.59 -0.54 -8.20
CA CYS A 44 -0.44 -0.72 -6.75
C CYS A 44 0.98 -1.05 -6.28
N ALA A 45 1.88 -1.48 -7.16
CA ALA A 45 3.19 -2.02 -6.78
C ALA A 45 3.05 -3.12 -5.69
N SER A 46 3.75 -3.00 -4.57
CA SER A 46 3.66 -3.95 -3.45
C SER A 46 2.58 -3.63 -2.43
N LEU A 47 1.76 -2.60 -2.67
CA LEU A 47 0.79 -2.12 -1.68
C LEU A 47 -0.27 -3.16 -1.31
N LEU A 48 -0.68 -4.01 -2.25
CA LEU A 48 -1.73 -5.01 -2.04
C LEU A 48 -1.23 -6.37 -1.54
N LYS A 49 0.07 -6.59 -1.38
CA LYS A 49 0.62 -7.89 -0.94
C LYS A 49 0.01 -8.45 0.36
N PRO A 50 -0.22 -7.63 1.41
CA PRO A 50 -0.94 -8.11 2.59
C PRO A 50 -2.36 -8.59 2.30
N LEU A 51 -3.08 -7.93 1.41
CA LEU A 51 -4.43 -8.34 1.01
C LEU A 51 -4.41 -9.65 0.20
N TYR A 52 -3.42 -9.82 -0.67
CA TYR A 52 -3.21 -11.08 -1.39
C TYR A 52 -2.87 -12.23 -0.43
N ALA A 53 -2.00 -11.99 0.56
CA ALA A 53 -1.69 -12.95 1.60
C ALA A 53 -2.94 -13.33 2.41
N TRP A 54 -3.78 -12.36 2.78
CA TRP A 54 -5.02 -12.61 3.50
C TRP A 54 -5.97 -13.51 2.72
N MET A 55 -6.23 -13.21 1.44
CA MET A 55 -7.14 -14.00 0.61
C MET A 55 -6.59 -15.39 0.26
N SER A 56 -5.28 -15.50 0.02
CA SER A 56 -4.68 -16.78 -0.35
C SER A 56 -4.75 -17.86 0.72
N ALA A 57 -4.90 -17.49 1.99
CA ALA A 57 -4.92 -18.44 3.10
C ALA A 57 -6.01 -19.51 2.99
N ALA A 58 -7.18 -19.17 2.46
CA ALA A 58 -8.30 -20.10 2.28
C ALA A 58 -8.07 -21.10 1.13
N HIS A 59 -7.13 -20.85 0.24
CA HIS A 59 -6.87 -21.64 -0.96
C HIS A 59 -5.55 -22.40 -0.93
N MET A 60 -4.72 -22.18 0.08
CA MET A 60 -3.46 -22.92 0.24
C MET A 60 -3.74 -24.26 0.93
N PRO A 61 -2.96 -25.33 0.62
CA PRO A 61 -3.16 -26.67 1.14
C PRO A 61 -3.15 -26.74 2.68
N ASP A 62 -2.28 -25.96 3.31
CA ASP A 62 -2.17 -25.88 4.77
C ASP A 62 -1.58 -24.53 5.22
N ALA A 63 -1.67 -24.27 6.53
CA ALA A 63 -1.22 -23.02 7.12
C ALA A 63 0.30 -22.83 7.07
N GLU A 64 1.09 -23.91 7.06
CA GLU A 64 2.56 -23.83 6.98
C GLU A 64 3.00 -23.39 5.60
N GLN A 65 2.46 -24.00 4.55
CA GLN A 65 2.73 -23.62 3.18
C GLN A 65 2.29 -22.19 2.89
N TRP A 66 1.12 -21.78 3.40
CA TRP A 66 0.68 -20.39 3.31
C TRP A 66 1.68 -19.43 3.97
N ARG A 67 2.07 -19.66 5.23
CA ARG A 67 3.00 -18.80 5.96
C ARG A 67 4.35 -18.69 5.31
N ARG A 68 4.87 -19.79 4.76
CA ARG A 68 6.16 -19.82 4.06
C ARG A 68 6.28 -18.76 2.98
N HIS A 69 5.18 -18.44 2.28
CA HIS A 69 5.15 -17.43 1.22
C HIS A 69 4.51 -16.11 1.67
N ALA A 70 3.49 -16.15 2.51
CA ALA A 70 2.76 -14.95 2.92
C ALA A 70 3.60 -14.02 3.81
N GLU A 71 4.34 -14.57 4.77
CA GLU A 71 5.20 -13.79 5.66
C GLU A 71 6.30 -13.04 4.90
N PRO A 72 7.14 -13.68 4.07
CA PRO A 72 8.15 -12.93 3.28
C PRO A 72 7.53 -11.93 2.29
N ALA A 73 6.38 -12.23 1.71
CA ALA A 73 5.65 -11.32 0.83
C ALA A 73 5.26 -10.01 1.55
N VAL A 74 4.86 -10.11 2.83
CA VAL A 74 4.43 -8.96 3.63
C VAL A 74 5.62 -8.26 4.27
N VAL A 75 6.45 -8.98 5.05
CA VAL A 75 7.53 -8.42 5.88
C VAL A 75 8.66 -7.86 5.04
N TYR A 76 9.13 -8.64 4.06
CA TYR A 76 10.28 -8.28 3.21
C TYR A 76 9.88 -7.80 1.82
N SER A 77 8.59 -7.73 1.55
CA SER A 77 8.07 -7.38 0.22
C SER A 77 8.58 -8.31 -0.90
N SER A 78 8.82 -9.59 -0.58
CA SER A 78 9.33 -10.59 -1.53
C SER A 78 8.43 -10.72 -2.76
N ASN A 79 9.00 -10.48 -3.94
CA ASN A 79 8.27 -10.62 -5.20
C ASN A 79 8.08 -12.10 -5.57
N ALA A 80 9.09 -12.95 -5.30
CA ALA A 80 9.01 -14.38 -5.59
C ALA A 80 7.90 -15.05 -4.79
N ASP A 81 7.82 -14.75 -3.48
CA ASP A 81 6.79 -15.33 -2.62
C ASP A 81 5.40 -14.79 -2.94
N THR A 82 5.30 -13.49 -3.25
CA THR A 82 4.03 -12.91 -3.75
C THR A 82 3.58 -13.59 -5.02
N LEU A 83 4.49 -13.83 -5.97
CA LEU A 83 4.17 -14.50 -7.22
C LEU A 83 3.71 -15.95 -6.99
N ASN A 84 4.32 -16.67 -6.05
CA ASN A 84 3.89 -18.00 -5.68
C ASN A 84 2.43 -18.00 -5.16
N LEU A 85 2.08 -17.11 -4.22
CA LEU A 85 0.70 -16.98 -3.75
C LEU A 85 -0.26 -16.63 -4.89
N TRP A 86 0.11 -15.61 -5.67
CA TRP A 86 -0.70 -15.05 -6.73
C TRP A 86 -1.02 -16.05 -7.84
N LEU A 87 -0.03 -16.84 -8.28
CA LEU A 87 -0.22 -17.83 -9.34
C LEU A 87 -0.79 -19.15 -8.83
N SER A 88 -0.46 -19.59 -7.61
CA SER A 88 -0.98 -20.82 -7.06
C SER A 88 -2.49 -20.77 -6.80
N VAL A 89 -2.98 -19.62 -6.35
CA VAL A 89 -4.41 -19.40 -6.11
C VAL A 89 -5.13 -18.94 -7.38
N GLY A 90 -4.48 -18.08 -8.14
CA GLY A 90 -5.00 -17.45 -9.34
C GLY A 90 -5.45 -16.01 -9.09
N PRO A 91 -5.04 -15.08 -9.99
CA PRO A 91 -5.33 -13.64 -9.85
C PRO A 91 -6.80 -13.30 -9.67
N ARG A 92 -7.66 -13.95 -10.44
CA ARG A 92 -9.13 -13.72 -10.38
C ARG A 92 -9.71 -14.17 -9.05
N VAL A 93 -9.33 -15.34 -8.57
CA VAL A 93 -9.82 -15.88 -7.30
C VAL A 93 -9.48 -14.91 -6.14
N ILE A 94 -8.23 -14.49 -6.05
CA ILE A 94 -7.79 -13.53 -5.02
C ILE A 94 -8.57 -12.21 -5.09
N LEU A 95 -8.77 -11.66 -6.30
CA LEU A 95 -9.46 -10.37 -6.44
C LEU A 95 -10.98 -10.48 -6.30
N ASP A 96 -11.59 -11.61 -6.67
CA ASP A 96 -13.02 -11.87 -6.42
C ASP A 96 -13.30 -12.05 -4.92
N ASP A 97 -12.44 -12.77 -4.19
CA ASP A 97 -12.55 -12.90 -2.73
C ASP A 97 -12.39 -11.54 -2.03
N LEU A 98 -11.44 -10.71 -2.52
CA LEU A 98 -11.30 -9.34 -2.02
C LEU A 98 -12.57 -8.54 -2.25
N ARG A 99 -13.16 -8.63 -3.45
CA ARG A 99 -14.44 -7.96 -3.75
C ARG A 99 -15.56 -8.41 -2.83
N GLU A 100 -15.69 -9.71 -2.61
CA GLU A 100 -16.72 -10.27 -1.73
C GLU A 100 -16.57 -9.79 -0.28
N ARG A 101 -15.34 -9.76 0.23
CA ARG A 101 -15.05 -9.36 1.61
C ARG A 101 -15.07 -7.86 1.83
N THR A 102 -14.57 -7.09 0.87
CA THR A 102 -14.33 -5.64 1.06
C THR A 102 -15.32 -4.74 0.32
N GLY A 103 -16.04 -5.27 -0.65
CA GLY A 103 -16.86 -4.50 -1.58
C GLY A 103 -16.04 -3.76 -2.65
N VAL A 104 -14.70 -3.89 -2.66
CA VAL A 104 -13.82 -3.22 -3.62
C VAL A 104 -13.53 -4.15 -4.79
N ALA A 105 -13.85 -3.69 -5.99
CA ALA A 105 -13.65 -4.47 -7.22
C ALA A 105 -12.41 -4.00 -7.96
N TRP A 106 -11.38 -4.85 -7.97
CA TRP A 106 -10.20 -4.68 -8.82
C TRP A 106 -10.16 -5.75 -9.91
N THR A 107 -9.50 -5.44 -11.01
CA THR A 107 -9.34 -6.38 -12.13
C THR A 107 -7.89 -6.84 -12.24
N PRO A 108 -7.65 -8.11 -12.60
CA PRO A 108 -6.30 -8.56 -12.92
C PRO A 108 -5.71 -7.72 -14.06
N PRO A 109 -4.39 -7.50 -14.06
CA PRO A 109 -3.73 -6.82 -15.18
C PRO A 109 -3.95 -7.57 -16.49
N ASN A 110 -4.18 -6.84 -17.56
CA ASN A 110 -4.25 -7.42 -18.90
C ASN A 110 -2.87 -7.93 -19.35
N GLY A 111 -2.85 -9.03 -20.09
CA GLY A 111 -1.62 -9.62 -20.64
C GLY A 111 -0.96 -10.60 -19.69
N ASP A 112 0.20 -10.26 -19.16
CA ASP A 112 0.99 -11.14 -18.31
C ASP A 112 0.37 -11.32 -16.92
N PRO A 113 -0.10 -12.55 -16.58
CA PRO A 113 -0.75 -12.82 -15.29
C PRO A 113 0.22 -12.72 -14.09
N SER A 114 1.52 -12.70 -14.31
CA SER A 114 2.52 -12.56 -13.24
C SER A 114 2.62 -11.13 -12.68
N ARG A 115 2.01 -10.15 -13.32
CA ARG A 115 2.13 -8.72 -12.99
C ARG A 115 1.23 -8.28 -11.83
N PHE A 116 1.30 -8.94 -10.68
CA PHE A 116 0.51 -8.63 -9.48
C PHE A 116 0.61 -7.16 -9.03
N GLY A 117 1.75 -6.51 -9.24
CA GLY A 117 1.97 -5.09 -8.90
C GLY A 117 1.35 -4.09 -9.90
N SER A 118 0.77 -4.58 -11.00
CA SER A 118 0.15 -3.74 -12.03
C SER A 118 -1.37 -3.62 -11.89
N VAL A 119 -1.96 -4.17 -10.82
CA VAL A 119 -3.36 -3.91 -10.48
C VAL A 119 -3.55 -2.41 -10.25
N GLU A 120 -4.52 -1.80 -10.96
CA GLU A 120 -4.80 -0.38 -10.84
C GLU A 120 -5.81 -0.11 -9.72
N VAL A 121 -5.45 0.80 -8.81
CA VAL A 121 -6.19 1.09 -7.59
C VAL A 121 -6.32 2.59 -7.36
N ALA A 122 -7.35 3.00 -6.62
CA ALA A 122 -7.48 4.33 -6.04
C ALA A 122 -7.20 4.28 -4.53
N ALA A 123 -6.69 5.38 -3.97
CA ALA A 123 -6.30 5.42 -2.56
C ALA A 123 -7.48 5.13 -1.61
N GLU A 124 -8.68 5.60 -1.92
CA GLU A 124 -9.90 5.35 -1.15
C GLU A 124 -10.34 3.88 -1.18
N GLU A 125 -10.11 3.18 -2.29
CA GLU A 125 -10.37 1.75 -2.40
C GLU A 125 -9.40 0.96 -1.52
N VAL A 126 -8.12 1.32 -1.55
CA VAL A 126 -7.08 0.72 -0.70
C VAL A 126 -7.40 0.95 0.77
N ALA A 127 -7.74 2.19 1.16
CA ALA A 127 -8.12 2.50 2.53
C ALA A 127 -9.33 1.67 3.00
N THR A 128 -10.33 1.49 2.13
CA THR A 128 -11.51 0.66 2.41
C THR A 128 -11.13 -0.80 2.64
N ALA A 129 -10.33 -1.39 1.76
CA ALA A 129 -9.93 -2.79 1.87
C ALA A 129 -9.11 -3.05 3.15
N TYR A 130 -8.17 -2.17 3.48
CA TYR A 130 -7.39 -2.29 4.71
C TYR A 130 -8.21 -2.04 5.98
N ALA A 131 -9.23 -1.18 5.92
CA ALA A 131 -10.15 -1.02 7.04
C ALA A 131 -10.94 -2.29 7.32
N VAL A 132 -11.34 -3.03 6.28
CA VAL A 132 -12.01 -4.34 6.43
C VAL A 132 -11.05 -5.41 6.96
N LEU A 133 -9.81 -5.48 6.46
CA LEU A 133 -8.77 -6.36 7.02
C LEU A 133 -8.60 -6.12 8.52
N ALA A 134 -8.45 -4.86 8.93
CA ALA A 134 -8.27 -4.49 10.33
C ALA A 134 -9.52 -4.82 11.19
N GLN A 135 -10.72 -4.63 10.64
CA GLN A 135 -11.96 -5.02 11.32
C GLN A 135 -12.07 -6.56 11.47
N ALA A 136 -11.69 -7.33 10.45
CA ALA A 136 -11.66 -8.79 10.52
C ALA A 136 -10.71 -9.27 11.62
N ALA A 137 -9.50 -8.69 11.68
CA ALA A 137 -8.53 -9.00 12.74
C ALA A 137 -9.08 -8.71 14.15
N ALA A 138 -9.73 -7.55 14.30
CA ALA A 138 -10.35 -7.17 15.57
C ALA A 138 -11.56 -8.03 15.95
N ALA A 139 -12.24 -8.59 14.97
CA ALA A 139 -13.33 -9.55 15.16
C ALA A 139 -12.83 -10.98 15.44
N GLY A 140 -11.51 -11.19 15.48
CA GLY A 140 -10.88 -12.47 15.83
C GLY A 140 -10.55 -13.37 14.61
N ASP A 141 -10.55 -12.84 13.38
CA ASP A 141 -10.02 -13.56 12.21
C ASP A 141 -8.50 -13.77 12.41
N PRO A 142 -8.05 -15.03 12.59
CA PRO A 142 -6.64 -15.29 12.94
C PRO A 142 -5.71 -15.01 11.75
N VAL A 143 -6.18 -15.14 10.52
CA VAL A 143 -5.39 -14.84 9.33
C VAL A 143 -5.19 -13.35 9.17
N ALA A 144 -6.26 -12.57 9.31
CA ALA A 144 -6.20 -11.12 9.28
C ALA A 144 -5.30 -10.57 10.40
N GLY A 145 -5.41 -11.11 11.61
CA GLY A 145 -4.56 -10.76 12.74
C GLY A 145 -3.09 -11.04 12.48
N THR A 146 -2.78 -12.20 11.90
CA THR A 146 -1.42 -12.59 11.52
C THR A 146 -0.84 -11.64 10.46
N VAL A 147 -1.61 -11.34 9.42
CA VAL A 147 -1.16 -10.42 8.35
C VAL A 147 -0.90 -9.01 8.87
N LEU A 148 -1.75 -8.48 9.74
CA LEU A 148 -1.51 -7.17 10.38
C LEU A 148 -0.28 -7.20 11.31
N GLY A 149 -0.05 -8.30 12.01
CA GLY A 149 1.17 -8.52 12.82
C GLY A 149 2.41 -8.38 11.92
N TRP A 150 2.47 -9.11 10.81
CA TRP A 150 3.58 -9.00 9.85
C TRP A 150 3.76 -7.60 9.26
N MET A 151 2.68 -6.86 9.02
CA MET A 151 2.80 -5.45 8.63
C MET A 151 3.43 -4.57 9.73
N GLY A 152 3.28 -4.95 10.99
CA GLY A 152 3.99 -4.35 12.12
C GLY A 152 5.49 -4.64 12.12
N ASP A 153 5.90 -5.78 11.56
CA ASP A 153 7.28 -6.27 11.51
C ASP A 153 8.03 -5.83 10.23
N VAL A 154 7.40 -5.07 9.33
CA VAL A 154 8.06 -4.51 8.15
C VAL A 154 9.26 -3.67 8.58
N VAL A 155 10.42 -3.93 7.95
CA VAL A 155 11.67 -3.24 8.27
C VAL A 155 11.60 -1.74 7.95
N ASP A 156 12.19 -0.90 8.81
CA ASP A 156 12.04 0.56 8.71
C ASP A 156 12.51 1.13 7.38
N ALA A 157 13.56 0.58 6.78
CA ALA A 157 14.04 1.00 5.45
C ALA A 157 12.97 0.88 4.35
N GLN A 158 11.96 0.03 4.52
CA GLN A 158 10.85 -0.15 3.57
C GLN A 158 9.59 0.63 3.96
N THR A 159 9.63 1.46 4.99
CA THR A 159 8.47 2.26 5.43
C THR A 159 8.47 3.68 4.91
N PHE A 160 9.55 4.14 4.28
CA PHE A 160 9.71 5.54 3.82
C PHE A 160 9.37 6.57 4.91
N GLY A 161 9.69 6.27 6.17
CA GLY A 161 9.42 7.13 7.32
C GLY A 161 7.92 7.29 7.67
N ALA A 162 7.05 6.43 7.15
CA ALA A 162 5.60 6.50 7.41
C ALA A 162 5.24 6.41 8.90
N ARG A 163 5.95 5.55 9.68
CA ARG A 163 5.73 5.42 11.12
C ARG A 163 6.03 6.71 11.87
N ASP A 164 7.12 7.38 11.50
CA ASP A 164 7.53 8.66 12.12
C ASP A 164 6.54 9.78 11.76
N ALA A 165 6.16 9.89 10.48
CA ALA A 165 5.19 10.87 10.00
C ALA A 165 3.84 10.74 10.74
N LEU A 166 3.42 9.52 11.05
CA LEU A 166 2.19 9.22 11.78
C LEU A 166 2.36 9.26 13.31
N ARG A 167 3.60 9.48 13.80
CA ARG A 167 3.94 9.39 15.23
C ARG A 167 3.45 8.10 15.88
N SER A 168 3.49 7.01 15.12
CA SER A 168 2.96 5.72 15.52
C SER A 168 3.97 4.60 15.20
N PRO A 169 4.94 4.35 16.09
CA PRO A 169 5.99 3.35 15.88
C PRO A 169 5.46 1.92 15.74
N LYS A 170 4.24 1.68 16.22
CA LYS A 170 3.53 0.39 16.14
C LYS A 170 2.50 0.34 14.99
N ALA A 171 2.48 1.32 14.11
CA ALA A 171 1.59 1.25 12.95
C ALA A 171 1.97 0.05 12.07
N ALA A 172 0.97 -0.72 11.68
CA ALA A 172 1.11 -1.76 10.67
C ALA A 172 1.22 -1.08 9.31
N VAL A 173 2.39 -1.15 8.67
CA VAL A 173 2.71 -0.40 7.45
C VAL A 173 2.99 -1.36 6.30
N LYS A 174 2.54 -1.01 5.10
CA LYS A 174 3.01 -1.59 3.85
C LYS A 174 3.28 -0.49 2.85
N CYS A 175 4.48 -0.50 2.30
CA CYS A 175 4.82 0.34 1.17
C CYS A 175 4.97 -0.48 -0.11
N GLY A 176 4.81 0.21 -1.23
CA GLY A 176 5.05 -0.30 -2.55
C GLY A 176 5.75 0.75 -3.39
N TRP A 177 6.73 0.32 -4.16
CA TRP A 177 7.46 1.18 -5.07
C TRP A 177 7.71 0.48 -6.39
N TYR A 178 7.68 1.26 -7.45
CA TYR A 178 7.86 0.77 -8.81
C TYR A 178 8.32 1.90 -9.73
N GLY A 179 9.21 1.57 -10.60
CA GLY A 179 9.61 2.39 -11.74
C GLY A 179 10.17 1.47 -12.81
N SER A 180 10.09 1.87 -14.07
CA SER A 180 10.78 1.18 -15.14
C SER A 180 11.52 2.20 -16.01
N PRO A 181 12.53 1.76 -16.74
CA PRO A 181 13.27 2.64 -17.66
C PRO A 181 12.39 3.29 -18.73
N GLU A 182 11.29 2.64 -19.09
CA GLU A 182 10.33 3.13 -20.08
C GLU A 182 9.34 4.12 -19.48
N GLU A 183 9.16 4.10 -18.15
CA GLU A 183 8.23 4.99 -17.47
C GLU A 183 8.85 6.34 -17.17
N THR A 184 8.03 7.37 -17.16
CA THR A 184 8.45 8.74 -16.88
C THR A 184 8.38 9.09 -15.40
N CYS A 185 7.69 8.28 -14.61
CA CYS A 185 7.45 8.54 -13.19
C CYS A 185 7.83 7.33 -12.32
N LEU A 186 8.36 7.63 -11.14
CA LEU A 186 8.50 6.69 -10.04
C LEU A 186 7.21 6.67 -9.22
N ARG A 187 6.70 5.48 -8.93
CA ARG A 187 5.55 5.27 -8.03
C ARG A 187 6.04 4.87 -6.66
N THR A 188 5.57 5.58 -5.65
CA THR A 188 5.87 5.25 -4.26
C THR A 188 4.59 5.40 -3.45
N HIS A 189 4.20 4.35 -2.77
CA HIS A 189 2.92 4.26 -2.07
C HIS A 189 3.12 3.76 -0.66
N ALA A 190 2.27 4.19 0.25
CA ALA A 190 2.22 3.69 1.61
C ALA A 190 0.77 3.53 2.08
N VAL A 191 0.52 2.48 2.83
CA VAL A 191 -0.67 2.31 3.67
C VAL A 191 -0.24 2.02 5.08
N ALA A 192 -0.93 2.63 6.04
CA ALA A 192 -0.75 2.36 7.45
C ALA A 192 -2.10 2.10 8.12
N VAL A 193 -2.12 1.06 8.95
CA VAL A 193 -3.20 0.77 9.88
C VAL A 193 -2.68 1.12 11.28
N LEU A 194 -3.29 2.14 11.89
CA LEU A 194 -2.86 2.62 13.19
C LEU A 194 -3.54 1.81 14.30
N PRO A 195 -2.80 1.44 15.36
CA PRO A 195 -3.41 0.88 16.54
C PRO A 195 -4.30 1.94 17.18
N CYS A 196 -5.59 1.67 17.24
CA CYS A 196 -6.54 2.52 17.96
C CYS A 196 -6.97 1.80 19.21
N GLY A 197 -6.82 2.45 20.36
CA GLY A 197 -7.33 1.95 21.63
C GLY A 197 -8.84 1.69 21.56
N GLY A 198 -9.30 0.51 21.94
CA GLY A 198 -10.71 0.14 21.99
C GLY A 198 -11.29 -0.32 20.65
N THR A 199 -12.38 0.30 20.21
CA THR A 199 -13.26 -0.21 19.12
C THR A 199 -13.13 0.55 17.81
N ARG A 200 -11.97 1.17 17.52
CA ARG A 200 -11.79 1.98 16.30
C ARG A 200 -10.57 1.56 15.52
N VAL A 201 -10.70 1.63 14.20
CA VAL A 201 -9.61 1.48 13.22
C VAL A 201 -9.36 2.81 12.52
N THR A 202 -8.11 3.16 12.33
CA THR A 202 -7.70 4.28 11.46
C THR A 202 -6.75 3.74 10.40
N VAL A 203 -7.08 3.98 9.13
CA VAL A 203 -6.24 3.65 7.98
C VAL A 203 -5.87 4.94 7.26
N VAL A 204 -4.61 5.07 6.89
CA VAL A 204 -4.07 6.18 6.11
C VAL A 204 -3.37 5.63 4.89
N VAL A 205 -3.66 6.18 3.72
CA VAL A 205 -3.06 5.82 2.44
C VAL A 205 -2.50 7.06 1.76
N ALA A 206 -1.29 6.97 1.25
CA ALA A 206 -0.69 7.97 0.37
C ALA A 206 -0.10 7.25 -0.84
N MET A 207 -0.36 7.77 -2.03
CA MET A 207 0.12 7.20 -3.29
C MET A 207 0.66 8.32 -4.17
N THR A 208 1.86 8.12 -4.71
CA THR A 208 2.52 9.09 -5.57
C THR A 208 2.99 8.43 -6.86
N ALA A 209 2.93 9.16 -7.97
CA ALA A 209 3.63 8.89 -9.21
C ALA A 209 4.28 10.21 -9.62
N LEU A 210 5.56 10.37 -9.35
CA LEU A 210 6.31 11.60 -9.56
C LEU A 210 7.36 11.40 -10.64
N PRO A 211 7.59 12.39 -11.52
CA PRO A 211 8.64 12.32 -12.53
C PRO A 211 10.01 12.15 -11.88
N TYR A 212 10.94 11.54 -12.61
CA TYR A 212 12.35 11.57 -12.23
C TYR A 212 12.83 13.02 -12.15
N VAL A 213 13.76 13.30 -11.25
CA VAL A 213 14.33 14.66 -11.09
C VAL A 213 14.88 15.17 -12.41
N ASP A 214 15.57 14.29 -13.17
CA ASP A 214 16.10 14.57 -14.48
C ASP A 214 16.39 13.28 -15.28
N ALA A 215 16.89 13.42 -16.49
CA ALA A 215 17.25 12.30 -17.35
C ALA A 215 18.39 11.45 -16.78
N HIS A 216 19.34 12.05 -16.08
CA HIS A 216 20.44 11.34 -15.46
C HIS A 216 19.96 10.45 -14.30
N ALA A 217 19.07 10.96 -13.45
CA ALA A 217 18.45 10.16 -12.39
C ALA A 217 17.72 8.95 -12.94
N ARG A 218 17.06 9.09 -14.09
CA ARG A 218 16.40 7.97 -14.80
C ARG A 218 17.41 6.93 -15.31
N GLU A 219 18.55 7.36 -15.83
CA GLU A 219 19.62 6.45 -16.26
C GLU A 219 20.23 5.70 -15.08
N VAL A 220 20.55 6.40 -14.00
CA VAL A 220 21.03 5.77 -12.76
C VAL A 220 20.07 4.72 -12.24
N TYR A 221 18.77 5.03 -12.23
CA TYR A 221 17.72 4.09 -11.82
C TYR A 221 17.71 2.84 -12.72
N ARG A 222 17.82 3.02 -14.05
CA ARG A 222 17.91 1.94 -15.03
C ARG A 222 19.08 1.02 -14.74
N ASP A 223 20.26 1.60 -14.54
CA ASP A 223 21.49 0.85 -14.32
C ASP A 223 21.41 0.04 -13.01
N ARG A 224 20.86 0.62 -11.95
CA ARG A 224 20.67 -0.07 -10.67
C ARG A 224 19.72 -1.26 -10.80
N ILE A 225 18.57 -1.10 -11.47
CA ILE A 225 17.64 -2.20 -11.73
C ILE A 225 18.31 -3.29 -12.58
N GLY A 226 19.03 -2.91 -13.62
CA GLY A 226 19.74 -3.85 -14.50
C GLY A 226 20.80 -4.68 -13.76
N GLN A 227 21.37 -4.14 -12.69
CA GLN A 227 22.34 -4.81 -11.82
C GLN A 227 21.68 -5.54 -10.62
N GLY A 228 20.35 -5.49 -10.49
CA GLY A 228 19.64 -6.05 -9.33
C GLY A 228 19.92 -5.34 -8.01
N LEU A 229 20.33 -4.08 -8.05
CA LEU A 229 20.62 -3.28 -6.87
C LEU A 229 19.35 -2.68 -6.28
N PRO A 230 19.31 -2.42 -4.95
CA PRO A 230 18.20 -1.73 -4.29
C PRO A 230 17.98 -0.33 -4.89
N VAL A 231 16.72 0.09 -5.00
CA VAL A 231 16.31 1.39 -5.57
C VAL A 231 15.47 2.23 -4.60
N GLU A 232 15.34 1.81 -3.36
CA GLU A 232 14.54 2.49 -2.34
C GLU A 232 15.01 3.92 -2.09
N GLU A 233 16.32 4.16 -2.17
CA GLU A 233 16.91 5.48 -1.98
C GLU A 233 16.47 6.48 -3.06
N GLU A 234 16.33 6.03 -4.31
CA GLU A 234 15.83 6.87 -5.40
C GLU A 234 14.36 7.24 -5.19
N HIS A 235 13.56 6.28 -4.72
CA HIS A 235 12.16 6.52 -4.35
C HIS A 235 12.05 7.48 -3.16
N GLU A 236 12.91 7.33 -2.14
CA GLU A 236 12.96 8.23 -1.00
C GLU A 236 13.28 9.66 -1.44
N LYS A 237 14.28 9.85 -2.30
CA LYS A 237 14.68 11.17 -2.82
C LYS A 237 13.55 11.87 -3.58
N VAL A 238 12.83 11.13 -4.42
CA VAL A 238 11.77 11.69 -5.27
C VAL A 238 10.47 11.91 -4.51
N SER A 239 10.07 10.96 -3.69
CA SER A 239 8.70 10.89 -3.16
C SER A 239 8.62 10.89 -1.64
N GLY A 240 9.68 10.56 -0.91
CA GLY A 240 9.61 10.28 0.51
C GLY A 240 9.05 11.42 1.35
N ALA A 241 9.51 12.66 1.12
CA ALA A 241 9.01 13.83 1.84
C ALA A 241 7.51 14.05 1.59
N LEU A 242 7.08 14.08 0.33
CA LEU A 242 5.68 14.27 -0.03
C LEU A 242 4.79 13.13 0.51
N LEU A 243 5.28 11.90 0.46
CA LEU A 243 4.55 10.75 1.00
C LEU A 243 4.26 10.91 2.49
N ARG A 244 5.27 11.33 3.27
CA ARG A 244 5.14 11.60 4.71
C ARG A 244 4.17 12.74 4.99
N ASP A 245 4.28 13.83 4.25
CA ASP A 245 3.39 15.00 4.41
C ASP A 245 1.93 14.65 4.09
N LEU A 246 1.68 13.86 3.03
CA LEU A 246 0.36 13.36 2.70
C LEU A 246 -0.22 12.49 3.80
N MET A 247 0.58 11.57 4.37
CA MET A 247 0.14 10.70 5.45
C MET A 247 -0.19 11.49 6.71
N ALA A 248 0.67 12.44 7.11
CA ALA A 248 0.46 13.29 8.27
C ALA A 248 -0.79 14.17 8.10
N THR A 249 -0.91 14.84 6.94
CA THR A 249 -2.09 15.66 6.62
C THR A 249 -3.38 14.85 6.64
N THR A 250 -3.36 13.63 6.06
CA THR A 250 -4.52 12.74 6.08
C THR A 250 -4.95 12.38 7.50
N LEU A 251 -3.97 12.08 8.37
CA LEU A 251 -4.23 11.75 9.76
C LEU A 251 -4.82 12.94 10.54
N GLU A 252 -4.28 14.13 10.33
CA GLU A 252 -4.81 15.39 10.92
C GLU A 252 -6.25 15.65 10.45
N GLU A 253 -6.50 15.53 9.16
CA GLU A 253 -7.84 15.69 8.57
C GLU A 253 -8.84 14.64 9.09
N LEU A 254 -8.41 13.45 9.48
CA LEU A 254 -9.22 12.47 10.18
C LEU A 254 -9.52 12.86 11.64
N GLY A 255 -8.98 13.99 12.12
CA GLY A 255 -9.19 14.47 13.49
C GLY A 255 -8.45 13.63 14.53
N HIS A 256 -7.36 13.01 14.16
CA HIS A 256 -6.43 12.41 15.11
C HIS A 256 -5.62 13.56 15.72
N LYS A 257 -6.03 14.04 16.89
CA LYS A 257 -5.22 14.99 17.63
C LYS A 257 -3.99 14.25 18.15
N SER A 258 -2.83 14.66 17.68
CA SER A 258 -1.50 14.25 18.16
C SER A 258 -1.31 14.58 19.64
#